data_4c124f0b77836c8747c141383be8040f
#
_entry.id   4c124f0b77836c8747c141383be8040f
#
_cell.length_a   1.000
_cell.length_b   1.000
_cell.length_c   1.000
_cell.angle_alpha   90.00
_cell.angle_beta   90.00
_cell.angle_gamma   90.00
#
_symmetry.space_group_name_H-M   'P 1'
#
loop_
_entity.id
_entity.type
_entity.pdbx_description
1 polymer ?
#
loop_
_entity_poly.entity_id
_entity_poly.type
_entity_poly.pdbx_seq_one_letter_code
_entity_poly.pdbx_strand_id
1 'polypeptide(L)'
;MKETIKKFIAPIVWLTALVVTAGLLLGYENHVLWKIQEQNLFLDTPLFFRQMMVVPGGLLSYMGCFLTQLLYYPVLGVAVLCLLWLLLMWMMQRTFKVSRQWAPLLVVPVAMLLAANVQMGYWIIPIKLKGWYFDPTIGVTVIVALLWIYRLLSAHRIGRRVLLVMATVVGYPLFGTYALAATLLMGLWCWRLDKDRWQALIDCILALLTIAAVPLLYYQYVYYQTNIVNLWWMALPIFKILEVNSEYYLPYALLGACLVVLVVTQNAQKADEPNEANRANRANESKSNELNKPNKSKPNKANKPHRANKPNKAKNPNRFKLMWQTALVVGVLAATVYGVWKMWMKDENFHREVAMQHYVEQTRWEDVLKEAAKQQDVPTRSIVMMRNLALSRLGRQGWEMCQYVNGSKKPDSSFAPPSSLIVGDLIYYNYGMLNDCRHMCIEGGVEFGWRVQHLKYLARCGLLTGETNAMYKYTELLKHTMFHGEWAEHLEMLQQQPELRKTDKETSFVMHMLHYPDIGGADNGY
;
A
#
# COMPACT_ATOMS: atom_id res chain seq x y z
N MET A 1 -39.20 -0.90 -1.64
CA MET A 1 -38.32 -0.74 -0.46
C MET A 1 -37.26 -1.83 -0.33
N LYS A 2 -37.57 -3.15 -0.36
CA LYS A 2 -36.56 -4.22 -0.22
C LYS A 2 -35.51 -4.29 -1.37
N GLU A 3 -35.86 -3.98 -2.62
CA GLU A 3 -34.90 -3.96 -3.73
C GLU A 3 -33.99 -2.72 -3.73
N THR A 4 -34.52 -1.59 -3.27
CA THR A 4 -33.75 -0.34 -3.13
C THR A 4 -32.66 -0.48 -2.07
N ILE A 5 -32.99 -1.11 -0.92
CA ILE A 5 -32.03 -1.38 0.15
C ILE A 5 -30.88 -2.29 -0.33
N LYS A 6 -31.18 -3.32 -1.13
CA LYS A 6 -30.16 -4.21 -1.69
C LYS A 6 -29.18 -3.52 -2.65
N LYS A 7 -29.56 -2.39 -3.26
CA LYS A 7 -28.66 -1.61 -4.12
C LYS A 7 -27.53 -0.91 -3.32
N PHE A 8 -27.80 -0.56 -2.08
CA PHE A 8 -26.89 0.24 -1.25
C PHE A 8 -26.04 -0.57 -0.29
N ILE A 9 -26.27 -1.89 -0.11
CA ILE A 9 -25.52 -2.72 0.84
C ILE A 9 -24.03 -2.72 0.53
N ALA A 10 -23.63 -2.96 -0.72
CA ALA A 10 -22.20 -3.01 -1.05
C ALA A 10 -21.49 -1.66 -0.89
N PRO A 11 -22.01 -0.53 -1.43
CA PRO A 11 -21.42 0.77 -1.17
C PRO A 11 -21.33 1.13 0.33
N ILE A 12 -22.35 0.77 1.12
CA ILE A 12 -22.34 1.01 2.57
C ILE A 12 -21.20 0.19 3.23
N VAL A 13 -21.08 -1.10 2.91
CA VAL A 13 -20.01 -1.95 3.45
C VAL A 13 -18.63 -1.41 3.06
N TRP A 14 -18.44 -0.99 1.80
CA TRP A 14 -17.18 -0.40 1.35
C TRP A 14 -16.85 0.88 2.11
N LEU A 15 -17.81 1.80 2.19
CA LEU A 15 -17.62 3.07 2.88
C LEU A 15 -17.32 2.86 4.38
N THR A 16 -18.08 1.97 5.04
CA THR A 16 -17.84 1.63 6.45
C THR A 16 -16.45 1.04 6.65
N ALA A 17 -16.02 0.10 5.80
CA ALA A 17 -14.68 -0.48 5.86
C ALA A 17 -13.60 0.59 5.70
N LEU A 18 -13.74 1.51 4.74
CA LEU A 18 -12.79 2.60 4.51
C LEU A 18 -12.75 3.60 5.66
N VAL A 19 -13.91 3.98 6.22
CA VAL A 19 -13.98 4.90 7.38
C VAL A 19 -13.31 4.28 8.61
N VAL A 20 -13.58 3.00 8.89
CA VAL A 20 -12.93 2.29 10.00
C VAL A 20 -11.43 2.20 9.78
N THR A 21 -10.99 1.87 8.56
CA THR A 21 -9.57 1.81 8.22
C THR A 21 -8.90 3.18 8.35
N ALA A 22 -9.52 4.24 7.86
CA ALA A 22 -9.01 5.61 8.01
C ALA A 22 -8.88 6.00 9.50
N GLY A 23 -9.88 5.68 10.31
CA GLY A 23 -9.83 5.93 11.77
C GLY A 23 -8.69 5.18 12.46
N LEU A 24 -8.43 3.92 12.08
CA LEU A 24 -7.32 3.13 12.62
C LEU A 24 -5.96 3.66 12.16
N LEU A 25 -5.80 4.00 10.88
CA LEU A 25 -4.56 4.56 10.35
C LEU A 25 -4.24 5.93 10.97
N LEU A 26 -5.23 6.81 11.12
CA LEU A 26 -5.03 8.13 11.71
C LEU A 26 -4.89 8.09 13.23
N GLY A 27 -5.52 7.13 13.91
CA GLY A 27 -5.46 7.01 15.36
C GLY A 27 -4.23 6.26 15.85
N TYR A 28 -3.96 5.09 15.27
CA TYR A 28 -2.91 4.18 15.75
C TYR A 28 -1.59 4.33 14.97
N GLU A 29 -1.65 4.51 13.64
CA GLU A 29 -0.47 4.56 12.77
C GLU A 29 0.00 5.99 12.45
N ASN A 30 -0.55 7.02 13.07
CA ASN A 30 -0.28 8.42 12.70
C ASN A 30 1.21 8.76 12.63
N HIS A 31 2.00 8.38 13.64
CA HIS A 31 3.45 8.62 13.67
C HIS A 31 4.20 7.74 12.66
N VAL A 32 3.69 6.53 12.40
CA VAL A 32 4.26 5.64 11.38
C VAL A 32 4.07 6.22 9.98
N LEU A 33 2.89 6.79 9.68
CA LEU A 33 2.63 7.48 8.41
C LEU A 33 3.60 8.65 8.19
N TRP A 34 3.84 9.45 9.24
CA TRP A 34 4.84 10.50 9.19
C TRP A 34 6.24 9.92 8.91
N LYS A 35 6.64 8.84 9.63
CA LYS A 35 7.95 8.21 9.41
C LYS A 35 8.11 7.65 8.00
N ILE A 36 7.06 7.08 7.42
CA ILE A 36 7.05 6.60 6.03
C ILE A 36 7.35 7.75 5.06
N GLN A 37 6.77 8.92 5.27
CA GLN A 37 7.04 10.11 4.46
C GLN A 37 8.50 10.56 4.58
N GLU A 38 9.05 10.65 5.81
CA GLU A 38 10.44 11.02 6.08
C GLU A 38 11.45 10.02 5.48
N GLN A 39 11.08 8.75 5.38
CA GLN A 39 11.88 7.67 4.79
C GLN A 39 11.80 7.64 3.25
N ASN A 40 10.98 8.47 2.64
CA ASN A 40 10.79 8.54 1.21
C ASN A 40 11.31 9.87 0.67
N LEU A 41 11.84 9.87 -0.55
CA LEU A 41 12.27 11.08 -1.26
C LEU A 41 11.52 11.17 -2.59
N PHE A 42 10.97 12.33 -2.86
CA PHE A 42 10.43 12.69 -4.17
C PHE A 42 10.96 14.09 -4.54
N LEU A 43 11.50 14.22 -5.74
CA LEU A 43 11.96 15.49 -6.29
C LEU A 43 11.21 15.76 -7.60
N ASP A 44 10.76 16.99 -7.79
CA ASP A 44 10.06 17.43 -8.99
C ASP A 44 11.01 17.78 -10.15
N THR A 45 12.11 17.04 -10.27
CA THR A 45 13.14 17.27 -11.28
C THR A 45 13.12 16.23 -12.39
N PRO A 46 13.41 16.62 -13.65
CA PRO A 46 13.55 15.66 -14.76
C PRO A 46 14.64 14.60 -14.51
N LEU A 47 15.67 14.97 -13.76
CA LEU A 47 16.75 14.05 -13.39
C LEU A 47 16.24 12.93 -12.48
N PHE A 48 15.44 13.28 -11.47
CA PHE A 48 14.86 12.29 -10.56
C PHE A 48 13.93 11.31 -11.31
N PHE A 49 13.08 11.82 -12.20
CA PHE A 49 12.26 10.98 -13.07
C PHE A 49 13.10 9.99 -13.88
N ARG A 50 14.18 10.49 -14.53
CA ARG A 50 15.09 9.62 -15.31
C ARG A 50 15.76 8.57 -14.44
N GLN A 51 16.18 8.93 -13.22
CA GLN A 51 16.78 7.98 -12.27
C GLN A 51 15.78 6.88 -11.84
N MET A 52 14.52 7.23 -11.65
CA MET A 52 13.50 6.23 -11.33
C MET A 52 13.25 5.26 -12.50
N MET A 53 13.40 5.72 -13.75
CA MET A 53 13.19 4.90 -14.95
C MET A 53 14.38 3.98 -15.30
N VAL A 54 15.47 3.98 -14.53
CA VAL A 54 16.65 3.11 -14.75
C VAL A 54 16.36 1.63 -14.39
N VAL A 55 15.29 1.38 -13.66
CA VAL A 55 14.86 0.02 -13.26
C VAL A 55 13.44 -0.26 -13.73
N PRO A 56 13.06 -1.53 -13.98
CA PRO A 56 11.69 -1.88 -14.30
C PRO A 56 10.72 -1.48 -13.17
N GLY A 57 9.56 -0.94 -13.53
CA GLY A 57 8.61 -0.40 -12.56
C GLY A 57 8.86 1.05 -12.17
N GLY A 58 9.75 1.75 -12.89
CA GLY A 58 10.17 3.12 -12.55
C GLY A 58 9.03 4.13 -12.48
N LEU A 59 8.05 4.07 -13.39
CA LEU A 59 6.88 4.96 -13.34
C LEU A 59 6.02 4.66 -12.12
N LEU A 60 5.82 3.39 -11.78
CA LEU A 60 5.06 2.98 -10.59
C LEU A 60 5.69 3.58 -9.33
N SER A 61 6.99 3.36 -9.13
CA SER A 61 7.72 3.88 -7.97
C SER A 61 7.77 5.42 -7.96
N TYR A 62 7.85 6.07 -9.13
CA TYR A 62 7.76 7.54 -9.22
C TYR A 62 6.40 8.04 -8.70
N MET A 63 5.30 7.42 -9.16
CA MET A 63 3.94 7.76 -8.69
C MET A 63 3.75 7.44 -7.21
N GLY A 64 4.27 6.31 -6.74
CA GLY A 64 4.24 5.92 -5.34
C GLY A 64 5.01 6.87 -4.44
N CYS A 65 6.22 7.31 -4.85
CA CYS A 65 6.99 8.33 -4.15
C CYS A 65 6.22 9.65 -4.06
N PHE A 66 5.63 10.10 -5.17
CA PHE A 66 4.82 11.32 -5.21
C PHE A 66 3.66 11.25 -4.21
N LEU A 67 2.86 10.18 -4.26
CA LEU A 67 1.71 10.03 -3.37
C LEU A 67 2.12 9.86 -1.90
N THR A 68 3.27 9.24 -1.63
CA THR A 68 3.80 9.09 -0.27
C THR A 68 4.12 10.44 0.38
N GLN A 69 4.47 11.47 -0.40
CA GLN A 69 4.69 12.82 0.16
C GLN A 69 3.42 13.38 0.82
N LEU A 70 2.23 13.02 0.34
CA LEU A 70 0.96 13.48 0.91
C LEU A 70 0.75 13.01 2.37
N LEU A 71 1.51 12.00 2.84
CA LEU A 71 1.53 11.58 4.23
C LEU A 71 2.21 12.60 5.18
N TYR A 72 2.84 13.66 4.65
CA TYR A 72 3.24 14.82 5.42
C TYR A 72 2.05 15.40 6.21
N TYR A 73 0.88 15.39 5.60
CA TYR A 73 -0.42 15.59 6.25
C TYR A 73 -1.15 14.24 6.28
N PRO A 74 -1.06 13.44 7.38
CA PRO A 74 -1.59 12.08 7.42
C PRO A 74 -3.05 11.96 6.98
N VAL A 75 -3.88 12.96 7.32
CA VAL A 75 -5.29 13.00 6.90
C VAL A 75 -5.43 13.04 5.38
N LEU A 76 -4.61 13.85 4.69
CA LEU A 76 -4.63 13.96 3.24
C LEU A 76 -4.16 12.66 2.58
N GLY A 77 -3.03 12.11 3.04
CA GLY A 77 -2.49 10.86 2.50
C GLY A 77 -3.45 9.68 2.67
N VAL A 78 -4.06 9.53 3.85
CA VAL A 78 -5.06 8.48 4.12
C VAL A 78 -6.32 8.69 3.29
N ALA A 79 -6.79 9.94 3.12
CA ALA A 79 -7.94 10.23 2.27
C ALA A 79 -7.69 9.81 0.81
N VAL A 80 -6.53 10.15 0.26
CA VAL A 80 -6.13 9.74 -1.10
C VAL A 80 -6.04 8.21 -1.22
N LEU A 81 -5.47 7.53 -0.23
CA LEU A 81 -5.40 6.07 -0.19
C LEU A 81 -6.80 5.43 -0.20
N CYS A 82 -7.70 5.93 0.63
CA CYS A 82 -9.10 5.47 0.69
C CYS A 82 -9.85 5.72 -0.63
N LEU A 83 -9.61 6.86 -1.29
CA LEU A 83 -10.18 7.17 -2.60
C LEU A 83 -9.68 6.20 -3.69
N LEU A 84 -8.38 5.88 -3.69
CA LEU A 84 -7.80 4.88 -4.60
C LEU A 84 -8.40 3.49 -4.36
N TRP A 85 -8.60 3.10 -3.12
CA TRP A 85 -9.23 1.82 -2.77
C TRP A 85 -10.71 1.78 -3.17
N LEU A 86 -11.45 2.88 -3.01
CA LEU A 86 -12.82 2.98 -3.48
C LEU A 86 -12.89 2.85 -5.01
N LEU A 87 -12.00 3.55 -5.72
CA LEU A 87 -11.86 3.45 -7.17
C LEU A 87 -11.54 2.01 -7.58
N LEU A 88 -10.61 1.36 -6.91
CA LEU A 88 -10.22 -0.03 -7.18
C LEU A 88 -11.41 -0.99 -7.01
N MET A 89 -12.17 -0.91 -5.92
CA MET A 89 -13.36 -1.74 -5.70
C MET A 89 -14.41 -1.50 -6.78
N TRP A 90 -14.64 -0.24 -7.16
CA TRP A 90 -15.55 0.11 -8.25
C TRP A 90 -15.08 -0.45 -9.59
N MET A 91 -13.80 -0.33 -9.93
CA MET A 91 -13.21 -0.88 -11.14
C MET A 91 -13.32 -2.41 -11.15
N MET A 92 -12.99 -3.10 -10.05
CA MET A 92 -13.13 -4.55 -9.92
C MET A 92 -14.59 -4.99 -10.15
N GLN A 93 -15.57 -4.31 -9.55
CA GLN A 93 -16.98 -4.62 -9.75
C GLN A 93 -17.38 -4.52 -11.21
N ARG A 94 -16.89 -3.49 -11.92
CA ARG A 94 -17.18 -3.28 -13.35
C ARG A 94 -16.45 -4.28 -14.24
N THR A 95 -15.17 -4.48 -13.98
CA THR A 95 -14.31 -5.39 -14.78
C THR A 95 -14.80 -6.83 -14.69
N PHE A 96 -15.09 -7.31 -13.49
CA PHE A 96 -15.48 -8.71 -13.26
C PHE A 96 -17.01 -8.90 -13.21
N LYS A 97 -17.84 -7.89 -13.51
CA LYS A 97 -19.31 -7.92 -13.41
C LYS A 97 -19.79 -8.63 -12.13
N VAL A 98 -19.13 -8.36 -11.01
CA VAL A 98 -19.46 -9.00 -9.73
C VAL A 98 -20.90 -8.67 -9.35
N SER A 99 -21.71 -9.71 -9.11
CA SER A 99 -23.11 -9.51 -8.76
C SER A 99 -23.23 -8.79 -7.41
N ARG A 100 -24.32 -8.04 -7.22
CA ARG A 100 -24.56 -7.22 -6.02
C ARG A 100 -24.45 -8.00 -4.70
N GLN A 101 -24.75 -9.28 -4.72
CA GLN A 101 -24.69 -10.14 -3.54
C GLN A 101 -23.25 -10.43 -3.09
N TRP A 102 -22.30 -10.50 -4.04
CA TRP A 102 -20.89 -10.78 -3.80
C TRP A 102 -20.03 -9.51 -3.76
N ALA A 103 -20.58 -8.36 -4.17
CA ALA A 103 -19.86 -7.09 -4.21
C ALA A 103 -19.26 -6.64 -2.85
N PRO A 104 -19.85 -6.95 -1.66
CA PRO A 104 -19.19 -6.69 -0.39
C PRO A 104 -17.83 -7.37 -0.25
N LEU A 105 -17.61 -8.54 -0.89
CA LEU A 105 -16.33 -9.26 -0.84
C LEU A 105 -15.18 -8.55 -1.57
N LEU A 106 -15.45 -7.51 -2.36
CA LEU A 106 -14.41 -6.69 -2.98
C LEU A 106 -13.59 -5.88 -1.95
N VAL A 107 -14.03 -5.84 -0.69
CA VAL A 107 -13.22 -5.36 0.43
C VAL A 107 -12.01 -6.28 0.69
N VAL A 108 -12.08 -7.58 0.38
CA VAL A 108 -11.01 -8.54 0.68
C VAL A 108 -9.67 -8.19 0.01
N PRO A 109 -9.59 -7.94 -1.32
CA PRO A 109 -8.36 -7.49 -1.96
C PRO A 109 -7.80 -6.20 -1.36
N VAL A 110 -8.68 -5.24 -1.02
CA VAL A 110 -8.30 -3.98 -0.38
C VAL A 110 -7.76 -4.22 1.04
N ALA A 111 -8.37 -5.12 1.78
CA ALA A 111 -7.88 -5.53 3.10
C ALA A 111 -6.50 -6.20 3.04
N MET A 112 -6.18 -6.92 1.95
CA MET A 112 -4.82 -7.46 1.75
C MET A 112 -3.81 -6.35 1.43
N LEU A 113 -4.21 -5.30 0.69
CA LEU A 113 -3.38 -4.10 0.50
C LEU A 113 -3.13 -3.37 1.83
N LEU A 114 -4.15 -3.24 2.67
CA LEU A 114 -3.99 -2.71 4.02
C LEU A 114 -3.01 -3.57 4.84
N ALA A 115 -3.20 -4.90 4.84
CA ALA A 115 -2.33 -5.82 5.57
C ALA A 115 -0.87 -5.70 5.13
N ALA A 116 -0.62 -5.58 3.80
CA ALA A 116 0.73 -5.37 3.26
C ALA A 116 1.39 -4.08 3.81
N ASN A 117 0.61 -3.04 4.07
CA ASN A 117 1.11 -1.77 4.60
C ASN A 117 1.35 -1.84 6.13
N VAL A 118 0.39 -2.38 6.90
CA VAL A 118 0.44 -2.31 8.37
C VAL A 118 1.27 -3.42 9.02
N GLN A 119 1.68 -4.45 8.28
CA GLN A 119 2.57 -5.48 8.81
C GLN A 119 4.05 -5.07 8.80
N MET A 120 4.43 -3.98 8.10
CA MET A 120 5.81 -3.63 7.80
C MET A 120 6.69 -3.43 9.04
N GLY A 121 6.19 -2.73 10.06
CA GLY A 121 6.96 -2.48 11.28
C GLY A 121 8.35 -1.92 11.00
N TYR A 122 9.37 -2.50 11.61
CA TYR A 122 10.76 -2.08 11.40
C TYR A 122 11.28 -2.25 9.97
N TRP A 123 10.58 -2.99 9.10
CA TRP A 123 10.97 -3.09 7.68
C TRP A 123 10.91 -1.75 6.94
N ILE A 124 10.14 -0.77 7.44
CA ILE A 124 10.13 0.58 6.86
C ILE A 124 11.53 1.21 6.81
N ILE A 125 12.46 0.78 7.69
CA ILE A 125 13.81 1.33 7.79
C ILE A 125 14.72 0.79 6.66
N PRO A 126 14.94 -0.53 6.49
CA PRO A 126 15.86 -1.05 5.47
C PRO A 126 15.22 -1.26 4.11
N ILE A 127 13.93 -0.98 3.89
CA ILE A 127 13.29 -1.22 2.62
C ILE A 127 13.88 -0.35 1.50
N LYS A 128 14.38 -1.01 0.43
CA LYS A 128 15.00 -0.35 -0.71
C LYS A 128 13.99 0.17 -1.74
N LEU A 129 12.79 -0.42 -1.79
CA LEU A 129 11.74 0.00 -2.73
C LEU A 129 11.19 1.35 -2.32
N LYS A 130 11.32 2.33 -3.22
CA LYS A 130 10.73 3.66 -3.04
C LYS A 130 9.26 3.65 -3.41
N GLY A 131 8.44 4.43 -2.71
CA GLY A 131 7.00 4.49 -2.98
C GLY A 131 6.19 3.26 -2.53
N TRP A 132 6.82 2.28 -1.88
CA TRP A 132 6.26 0.97 -1.51
C TRP A 132 4.89 1.03 -0.83
N TYR A 133 4.55 2.14 -0.18
CA TYR A 133 3.29 2.29 0.54
C TYR A 133 2.08 2.41 -0.40
N PHE A 134 2.25 3.11 -1.53
CA PHE A 134 1.21 3.28 -2.56
C PHE A 134 1.39 2.34 -3.75
N ASP A 135 2.60 1.87 -4.04
CA ASP A 135 2.91 1.03 -5.21
C ASP A 135 1.98 -0.17 -5.37
N PRO A 136 1.67 -0.98 -4.32
CA PRO A 136 0.77 -2.11 -4.47
C PRO A 136 -0.65 -1.69 -4.89
N THR A 137 -1.14 -0.58 -4.33
CA THR A 137 -2.46 -0.04 -4.67
C THR A 137 -2.53 0.42 -6.12
N ILE A 138 -1.52 1.18 -6.58
CA ILE A 138 -1.43 1.65 -7.97
C ILE A 138 -1.26 0.44 -8.91
N GLY A 139 -0.34 -0.47 -8.60
CA GLY A 139 -0.05 -1.64 -9.40
C GLY A 139 -1.27 -2.54 -9.61
N VAL A 140 -2.03 -2.84 -8.56
CA VAL A 140 -3.28 -3.61 -8.66
C VAL A 140 -4.35 -2.84 -9.44
N THR A 141 -4.41 -1.52 -9.28
CA THR A 141 -5.33 -0.69 -10.07
C THR A 141 -5.00 -0.77 -11.57
N VAL A 142 -3.71 -0.75 -11.92
CA VAL A 142 -3.23 -0.94 -13.31
C VAL A 142 -3.58 -2.34 -13.82
N ILE A 143 -3.39 -3.40 -13.02
CA ILE A 143 -3.82 -4.76 -13.40
C ILE A 143 -5.31 -4.77 -13.76
N VAL A 144 -6.16 -4.23 -12.88
CA VAL A 144 -7.62 -4.23 -13.09
C VAL A 144 -8.00 -3.37 -14.29
N ALA A 145 -7.31 -2.23 -14.52
CA ALA A 145 -7.52 -1.37 -15.70
C ALA A 145 -7.19 -2.11 -17.01
N LEU A 146 -6.04 -2.78 -17.07
CA LEU A 146 -5.62 -3.56 -18.22
C LEU A 146 -6.60 -4.72 -18.49
N LEU A 147 -7.05 -5.41 -17.46
CA LEU A 147 -8.07 -6.45 -17.56
C LEU A 147 -9.42 -5.88 -18.04
N TRP A 148 -9.77 -4.66 -17.62
CA TRP A 148 -10.98 -4.00 -18.12
C TRP A 148 -10.89 -3.72 -19.62
N ILE A 149 -9.77 -3.12 -20.09
CA ILE A 149 -9.53 -2.88 -21.52
C ILE A 149 -9.54 -4.22 -22.29
N TYR A 150 -8.86 -5.24 -21.77
CA TYR A 150 -8.84 -6.58 -22.37
C TYR A 150 -10.23 -7.15 -22.58
N ARG A 151 -11.11 -6.93 -21.62
CA ARG A 151 -12.50 -7.33 -21.71
C ARG A 151 -13.30 -6.54 -22.74
N LEU A 152 -13.07 -5.22 -22.85
CA LEU A 152 -13.71 -4.40 -23.90
C LEU A 152 -13.36 -4.90 -25.30
N LEU A 153 -12.17 -5.45 -25.47
CA LEU A 153 -11.67 -6.06 -26.71
C LEU A 153 -12.12 -7.52 -26.90
N SER A 154 -13.07 -8.03 -26.10
CA SER A 154 -13.49 -9.45 -26.13
C SER A 154 -13.93 -9.93 -27.50
N ALA A 155 -14.52 -9.08 -28.33
CA ALA A 155 -14.95 -9.39 -29.71
C ALA A 155 -13.80 -9.43 -30.73
N HIS A 156 -12.64 -8.79 -30.42
CA HIS A 156 -11.52 -8.63 -31.36
C HIS A 156 -10.30 -9.43 -30.90
N ARG A 157 -10.12 -10.65 -31.41
CA ARG A 157 -9.00 -11.54 -31.03
C ARG A 157 -7.63 -10.91 -31.26
N ILE A 158 -7.42 -10.28 -32.42
CA ILE A 158 -6.13 -9.63 -32.74
C ILE A 158 -5.86 -8.50 -31.75
N GLY A 159 -6.87 -7.65 -31.46
CA GLY A 159 -6.74 -6.57 -30.48
C GLY A 159 -6.38 -7.09 -29.08
N ARG A 160 -6.93 -8.22 -28.63
CA ARG A 160 -6.58 -8.85 -27.35
C ARG A 160 -5.13 -9.35 -27.32
N ARG A 161 -4.64 -9.99 -28.38
CA ARG A 161 -3.23 -10.43 -28.49
C ARG A 161 -2.27 -9.27 -28.51
N VAL A 162 -2.60 -8.22 -29.29
CA VAL A 162 -1.80 -6.98 -29.30
C VAL A 162 -1.75 -6.36 -27.90
N LEU A 163 -2.90 -6.23 -27.24
CA LEU A 163 -2.93 -5.69 -25.87
C LEU A 163 -2.11 -6.55 -24.89
N LEU A 164 -2.19 -7.88 -24.99
CA LEU A 164 -1.43 -8.80 -24.13
C LEU A 164 0.08 -8.60 -24.29
N VAL A 165 0.57 -8.53 -25.53
CA VAL A 165 1.99 -8.29 -25.83
C VAL A 165 2.40 -6.89 -25.37
N MET A 166 1.60 -5.86 -25.71
CA MET A 166 1.89 -4.47 -25.31
C MET A 166 1.86 -4.27 -23.80
N ALA A 167 0.93 -4.94 -23.10
CA ALA A 167 0.88 -4.90 -21.63
C ALA A 167 2.18 -5.44 -20.99
N THR A 168 2.84 -6.41 -21.64
CA THR A 168 4.14 -6.90 -21.19
C THR A 168 5.27 -6.00 -21.67
N VAL A 169 5.37 -5.70 -22.96
CA VAL A 169 6.49 -4.95 -23.55
C VAL A 169 6.56 -3.52 -23.02
N VAL A 170 5.45 -2.80 -23.03
CA VAL A 170 5.40 -1.42 -22.54
C VAL A 170 5.15 -1.36 -21.03
N GLY A 171 4.32 -2.27 -20.52
CA GLY A 171 3.96 -2.27 -19.11
C GLY A 171 5.10 -2.69 -18.18
N TYR A 172 5.98 -3.62 -18.58
CA TYR A 172 7.05 -4.08 -17.72
C TYR A 172 8.03 -2.97 -17.30
N PRO A 173 8.59 -2.14 -18.19
CA PRO A 173 9.42 -1.00 -17.78
C PRO A 173 8.67 0.01 -16.91
N LEU A 174 7.37 0.18 -17.11
CA LEU A 174 6.57 1.17 -16.37
C LEU A 174 6.09 0.67 -15.01
N PHE A 175 5.62 -0.59 -14.93
CA PHE A 175 4.91 -1.14 -13.76
C PHE A 175 5.52 -2.44 -13.22
N GLY A 176 6.64 -2.92 -13.76
CA GLY A 176 7.37 -4.09 -13.26
C GLY A 176 6.52 -5.37 -13.23
N THR A 177 6.58 -6.08 -12.12
CA THR A 177 5.87 -7.34 -11.88
C THR A 177 4.34 -7.22 -12.04
N TYR A 178 3.75 -6.05 -11.78
CA TYR A 178 2.30 -5.87 -11.93
C TYR A 178 1.84 -5.99 -13.39
N ALA A 179 2.67 -5.55 -14.34
CA ALA A 179 2.40 -5.75 -15.75
C ALA A 179 2.49 -7.24 -16.14
N LEU A 180 3.47 -7.96 -15.61
CA LEU A 180 3.58 -9.42 -15.82
C LEU A 180 2.38 -10.16 -15.22
N ALA A 181 1.94 -9.77 -14.03
CA ALA A 181 0.75 -10.32 -13.39
C ALA A 181 -0.53 -10.05 -14.21
N ALA A 182 -0.66 -8.83 -14.78
CA ALA A 182 -1.79 -8.51 -15.67
C ALA A 182 -1.79 -9.42 -16.90
N THR A 183 -0.64 -9.62 -17.53
CA THR A 183 -0.48 -10.50 -18.70
C THR A 183 -0.81 -11.95 -18.36
N LEU A 184 -0.36 -12.46 -17.22
CA LEU A 184 -0.70 -13.79 -16.72
C LEU A 184 -2.22 -13.95 -16.53
N LEU A 185 -2.85 -12.98 -15.90
CA LEU A 185 -4.30 -12.98 -15.67
C LEU A 185 -5.10 -12.86 -16.99
N MET A 186 -4.60 -12.11 -17.99
CA MET A 186 -5.19 -12.08 -19.34
C MET A 186 -5.12 -13.46 -19.99
N GLY A 187 -3.97 -14.14 -19.92
CA GLY A 187 -3.81 -15.50 -20.42
C GLY A 187 -4.78 -16.48 -19.76
N LEU A 188 -4.90 -16.43 -18.42
CA LEU A 188 -5.89 -17.24 -17.70
C LEU A 188 -7.34 -16.92 -18.10
N TRP A 189 -7.61 -15.65 -18.37
CA TRP A 189 -8.97 -15.22 -18.76
C TRP A 189 -9.35 -15.64 -20.17
N CYS A 190 -8.40 -15.76 -21.11
CA CYS A 190 -8.64 -16.32 -22.45
C CYS A 190 -9.32 -17.69 -22.38
N TRP A 191 -8.89 -18.53 -21.43
CA TRP A 191 -9.46 -19.86 -21.24
C TRP A 191 -10.97 -19.84 -20.94
N ARG A 192 -11.48 -18.74 -20.40
CA ARG A 192 -12.89 -18.53 -20.11
C ARG A 192 -13.65 -17.80 -21.21
N LEU A 193 -12.97 -16.88 -21.91
CA LEU A 193 -13.60 -16.03 -22.93
C LEU A 193 -13.74 -16.76 -24.27
N ASP A 194 -12.76 -17.59 -24.65
CA ASP A 194 -12.75 -18.23 -25.94
C ASP A 194 -13.46 -19.60 -25.92
N LYS A 195 -14.34 -19.81 -26.92
CA LYS A 195 -14.98 -21.09 -27.13
C LYS A 195 -14.02 -22.12 -27.75
N ASP A 196 -13.07 -21.64 -28.53
CA ASP A 196 -12.04 -22.44 -29.19
C ASP A 196 -10.85 -22.63 -28.24
N ARG A 197 -10.68 -23.86 -27.74
CA ARG A 197 -9.63 -24.22 -26.79
C ARG A 197 -8.23 -24.11 -27.38
N TRP A 198 -8.05 -24.33 -28.66
CA TRP A 198 -6.75 -24.17 -29.30
C TRP A 198 -6.31 -22.71 -29.31
N GLN A 199 -7.22 -21.80 -29.62
CA GLN A 199 -6.90 -20.36 -29.58
C GLN A 199 -6.62 -19.86 -28.15
N ALA A 200 -7.36 -20.34 -27.16
CA ALA A 200 -7.09 -20.04 -25.76
C ALA A 200 -5.71 -20.56 -25.33
N LEU A 201 -5.32 -21.77 -25.79
CA LEU A 201 -4.01 -22.34 -25.52
C LEU A 201 -2.89 -21.50 -26.16
N ILE A 202 -3.05 -21.05 -27.41
CA ILE A 202 -2.10 -20.17 -28.10
C ILE A 202 -1.93 -18.86 -27.31
N ASP A 203 -3.01 -18.25 -26.83
CA ASP A 203 -2.98 -17.01 -26.07
C ASP A 203 -2.32 -17.22 -24.70
N CYS A 204 -2.54 -18.36 -24.03
CA CYS A 204 -1.81 -18.73 -22.80
C CYS A 204 -0.31 -18.92 -23.04
N ILE A 205 0.06 -19.63 -24.13
CA ILE A 205 1.47 -19.82 -24.49
C ILE A 205 2.12 -18.48 -24.82
N LEU A 206 1.43 -17.61 -25.56
CA LEU A 206 1.91 -16.26 -25.86
C LEU A 206 2.13 -15.45 -24.59
N ALA A 207 1.21 -15.51 -23.62
CA ALA A 207 1.37 -14.86 -22.33
C ALA A 207 2.61 -15.35 -21.58
N LEU A 208 2.78 -16.66 -21.46
CA LEU A 208 3.95 -17.25 -20.78
C LEU A 208 5.27 -16.92 -21.50
N LEU A 209 5.27 -16.97 -22.84
CA LEU A 209 6.45 -16.61 -23.64
C LEU A 209 6.84 -15.14 -23.41
N THR A 210 5.88 -14.21 -23.45
CA THR A 210 6.16 -12.79 -23.23
C THR A 210 6.61 -12.51 -21.81
N ILE A 211 6.03 -13.16 -20.80
CA ILE A 211 6.45 -13.03 -19.38
C ILE A 211 7.90 -13.55 -19.19
N ALA A 212 8.28 -14.60 -19.91
CA ALA A 212 9.65 -15.13 -19.82
C ALA A 212 10.65 -14.28 -20.63
N ALA A 213 10.32 -13.96 -21.88
CA ALA A 213 11.25 -13.35 -22.81
C ALA A 213 11.46 -11.84 -22.57
N VAL A 214 10.38 -11.07 -22.29
CA VAL A 214 10.47 -9.62 -22.21
C VAL A 214 11.39 -9.15 -21.08
N PRO A 215 11.30 -9.64 -19.82
CA PRO A 215 12.25 -9.25 -18.77
C PRO A 215 13.70 -9.56 -19.12
N LEU A 216 13.97 -10.71 -19.77
CA LEU A 216 15.33 -11.09 -20.19
C LEU A 216 15.87 -10.18 -21.29
N LEU A 217 15.04 -9.79 -22.27
CA LEU A 217 15.43 -8.84 -23.32
C LEU A 217 15.74 -7.47 -22.71
N TYR A 218 14.89 -6.98 -21.81
CA TYR A 218 15.14 -5.72 -21.12
C TYR A 218 16.40 -5.78 -20.26
N TYR A 219 16.67 -6.90 -19.58
CA TYR A 219 17.91 -7.10 -18.85
C TYR A 219 19.14 -7.02 -19.76
N GLN A 220 19.09 -7.67 -20.91
CA GLN A 220 20.23 -7.71 -21.80
C GLN A 220 20.52 -6.36 -22.48
N TYR A 221 19.49 -5.58 -22.83
CA TYR A 221 19.66 -4.39 -23.69
C TYR A 221 19.44 -3.06 -22.96
N VAL A 222 18.75 -3.04 -21.84
CA VAL A 222 18.33 -1.79 -21.16
C VAL A 222 18.73 -1.78 -19.68
N TYR A 223 18.41 -2.84 -18.93
CA TYR A 223 18.53 -2.87 -17.46
C TYR A 223 19.67 -3.76 -16.99
N TYR A 224 20.82 -3.70 -17.62
CA TYR A 224 22.00 -4.53 -17.32
C TYR A 224 22.55 -4.34 -15.89
N GLN A 225 22.17 -3.28 -15.19
CA GLN A 225 22.55 -3.03 -13.79
C GLN A 225 21.69 -3.79 -12.77
N THR A 226 20.59 -4.41 -13.21
CA THR A 226 19.70 -5.14 -12.31
C THR A 226 20.19 -6.55 -12.07
N ASN A 227 19.78 -7.17 -10.94
CA ASN A 227 20.10 -8.58 -10.68
C ASN A 227 19.11 -9.48 -11.41
N ILE A 228 19.63 -10.45 -12.17
CA ILE A 228 18.82 -11.40 -12.95
C ILE A 228 17.80 -12.16 -12.09
N VAL A 229 18.14 -12.48 -10.83
CA VAL A 229 17.24 -13.20 -9.91
C VAL A 229 15.98 -12.38 -9.58
N ASN A 230 16.10 -11.06 -9.61
CA ASN A 230 15.00 -10.16 -9.23
C ASN A 230 14.14 -9.69 -10.41
N LEU A 231 14.47 -10.05 -11.66
CA LEU A 231 13.79 -9.53 -12.85
C LEU A 231 12.25 -9.66 -12.80
N TRP A 232 11.76 -10.81 -12.34
CA TRP A 232 10.32 -11.07 -12.28
C TRP A 232 9.63 -10.52 -11.02
N TRP A 233 10.43 -10.01 -10.04
CA TRP A 233 9.95 -9.47 -8.76
C TRP A 233 10.15 -7.96 -8.65
N MET A 234 10.55 -7.30 -9.75
CA MET A 234 10.75 -5.84 -9.77
C MET A 234 9.47 -5.09 -9.45
N ALA A 235 9.59 -4.04 -8.64
CA ALA A 235 8.50 -3.25 -8.06
C ALA A 235 7.67 -3.96 -6.97
N LEU A 236 8.14 -5.14 -6.49
CA LEU A 236 7.66 -5.71 -5.23
C LEU A 236 8.72 -5.52 -4.13
N PRO A 237 8.32 -5.31 -2.88
CA PRO A 237 9.27 -5.22 -1.77
C PRO A 237 10.00 -6.55 -1.57
N ILE A 238 11.30 -6.47 -1.29
CA ILE A 238 12.16 -7.63 -1.03
C ILE A 238 12.44 -7.68 0.46
N PHE A 239 11.90 -8.71 1.14
CA PHE A 239 12.09 -8.94 2.57
C PHE A 239 13.21 -9.94 2.80
N LYS A 240 14.46 -9.50 2.49
CA LYS A 240 15.67 -10.28 2.69
C LYS A 240 16.82 -9.36 3.04
N ILE A 241 17.40 -9.55 4.21
CA ILE A 241 18.70 -8.95 4.60
C ILE A 241 19.73 -10.07 4.74
N LEU A 242 19.61 -10.93 5.74
CA LEU A 242 20.41 -12.15 5.90
C LEU A 242 19.56 -13.37 5.54
N GLU A 243 18.36 -13.45 6.06
CA GLU A 243 17.39 -14.52 5.84
C GLU A 243 16.13 -13.97 5.15
N VAL A 244 15.38 -14.85 4.49
CA VAL A 244 14.12 -14.49 3.83
C VAL A 244 12.99 -14.52 4.86
N ASN A 245 12.38 -13.38 5.11
CA ASN A 245 11.20 -13.26 5.97
C ASN A 245 9.93 -13.50 5.14
N SER A 246 9.59 -14.77 4.91
CA SER A 246 8.52 -15.18 4.00
C SER A 246 7.12 -14.73 4.43
N GLU A 247 6.91 -14.51 5.72
CA GLU A 247 5.62 -14.07 6.29
C GLU A 247 5.13 -12.74 5.71
N TYR A 248 6.04 -11.84 5.37
CA TYR A 248 5.71 -10.53 4.79
C TYR A 248 5.18 -10.61 3.34
N TYR A 249 5.38 -11.74 2.65
CA TYR A 249 4.82 -11.96 1.31
C TYR A 249 3.38 -12.48 1.34
N LEU A 250 2.86 -12.91 2.50
CA LEU A 250 1.53 -13.52 2.61
C LEU A 250 0.39 -12.61 2.10
N PRO A 251 0.32 -11.31 2.41
CA PRO A 251 -0.73 -10.44 1.86
C PRO A 251 -0.69 -10.33 0.34
N TYR A 252 0.51 -10.29 -0.25
CA TYR A 252 0.69 -10.24 -1.71
C TYR A 252 0.22 -11.54 -2.38
N ALA A 253 0.52 -12.69 -1.78
CA ALA A 253 0.09 -13.99 -2.27
C ALA A 253 -1.44 -14.12 -2.19
N LEU A 254 -2.05 -13.72 -1.07
CA LEU A 254 -3.52 -13.71 -0.90
C LEU A 254 -4.19 -12.73 -1.86
N LEU A 255 -3.61 -11.56 -2.11
CA LEU A 255 -4.08 -10.60 -3.08
C LEU A 255 -4.06 -11.19 -4.50
N GLY A 256 -2.96 -11.83 -4.89
CA GLY A 256 -2.86 -12.56 -6.15
C GLY A 256 -3.92 -13.65 -6.29
N ALA A 257 -4.12 -14.46 -5.23
CA ALA A 257 -5.17 -15.48 -5.19
C ALA A 257 -6.57 -14.87 -5.36
N CYS A 258 -6.86 -13.73 -4.72
CA CYS A 258 -8.13 -13.02 -4.91
C CYS A 258 -8.35 -12.61 -6.37
N LEU A 259 -7.32 -12.08 -7.04
CA LEU A 259 -7.42 -11.68 -8.45
C LEU A 259 -7.64 -12.91 -9.36
N VAL A 260 -6.94 -14.01 -9.12
CA VAL A 260 -7.15 -15.29 -9.84
C VAL A 260 -8.58 -15.78 -9.64
N VAL A 261 -9.09 -15.80 -8.41
CA VAL A 261 -10.47 -16.20 -8.11
C VAL A 261 -11.48 -15.32 -8.87
N LEU A 262 -11.27 -14.00 -8.89
CA LEU A 262 -12.12 -13.07 -9.64
C LEU A 262 -12.14 -13.38 -11.15
N VAL A 263 -10.98 -13.71 -11.74
CA VAL A 263 -10.89 -14.09 -13.17
C VAL A 263 -11.53 -15.44 -13.43
N VAL A 264 -11.28 -16.45 -12.59
CA VAL A 264 -11.75 -17.83 -12.80
C VAL A 264 -13.24 -17.98 -12.52
N THR A 265 -13.80 -17.27 -11.54
CA THR A 265 -15.23 -17.35 -11.17
C THR A 265 -16.14 -16.60 -12.13
N GLN A 266 -15.59 -15.80 -13.05
CA GLN A 266 -16.40 -15.17 -14.07
C GLN A 266 -17.01 -16.24 -15.00
N ASN A 267 -18.32 -16.43 -14.86
CA ASN A 267 -19.07 -17.20 -15.85
C ASN A 267 -18.91 -16.50 -17.19
N ALA A 268 -18.60 -17.29 -18.24
CA ALA A 268 -18.83 -16.88 -19.60
C ALA A 268 -20.35 -16.67 -19.73
N GLN A 269 -20.83 -15.50 -19.33
CA GLN A 269 -22.21 -15.12 -19.63
C GLN A 269 -22.29 -15.12 -21.16
N LYS A 270 -23.18 -15.97 -21.70
CA LYS A 270 -23.72 -15.80 -23.03
C LYS A 270 -23.87 -14.31 -23.23
N ALA A 271 -23.23 -13.79 -24.29
CA ALA A 271 -23.50 -12.44 -24.72
C ALA A 271 -25.01 -12.26 -24.64
N ASP A 272 -25.46 -11.28 -23.89
CA ASP A 272 -26.86 -10.92 -23.84
C ASP A 272 -27.26 -10.63 -25.29
N GLU A 273 -27.74 -11.66 -25.99
CA GLU A 273 -28.61 -11.46 -27.13
C GLU A 273 -29.77 -10.64 -26.57
N PRO A 274 -30.09 -9.52 -27.20
CA PRO A 274 -31.08 -8.62 -26.67
C PRO A 274 -32.38 -9.38 -26.48
N ASN A 275 -32.85 -9.49 -25.26
CA ASN A 275 -34.13 -10.08 -24.86
C ASN A 275 -35.36 -9.39 -25.49
N GLU A 276 -35.13 -8.46 -26.41
CA GLU A 276 -36.16 -7.80 -27.20
C GLU A 276 -36.80 -8.73 -28.23
N ALA A 277 -36.03 -9.62 -28.87
CA ALA A 277 -36.61 -10.61 -29.80
C ALA A 277 -37.53 -11.64 -29.10
N ASN A 278 -37.16 -12.05 -27.87
CA ASN A 278 -38.00 -12.95 -27.07
C ASN A 278 -39.20 -12.24 -26.42
N ARG A 279 -39.13 -10.93 -26.16
CA ARG A 279 -40.30 -10.15 -25.73
C ARG A 279 -41.27 -9.90 -26.88
N ALA A 280 -40.77 -9.63 -28.09
CA ALA A 280 -41.60 -9.48 -29.28
C ALA A 280 -42.31 -10.78 -29.65
N ASN A 281 -41.62 -11.93 -29.57
CA ASN A 281 -42.23 -13.25 -29.84
C ASN A 281 -43.27 -13.63 -28.77
N ARG A 282 -43.04 -13.37 -27.49
CA ARG A 282 -44.05 -13.59 -26.43
C ARG A 282 -45.23 -12.64 -26.53
N ALA A 283 -45.03 -11.40 -26.98
CA ALA A 283 -46.13 -10.47 -27.25
C ALA A 283 -46.96 -10.86 -28.48
N ASN A 284 -46.32 -11.47 -29.48
CA ASN A 284 -47.03 -12.00 -30.66
C ASN A 284 -47.74 -13.33 -30.36
N GLU A 285 -47.18 -14.22 -29.54
CA GLU A 285 -47.87 -15.45 -29.09
C GLU A 285 -49.08 -15.16 -28.21
N SER A 286 -49.04 -14.14 -27.35
CA SER A 286 -50.18 -13.73 -26.54
C SER A 286 -51.31 -13.12 -27.41
N LYS A 287 -50.96 -12.39 -28.47
CA LYS A 287 -51.97 -11.85 -29.43
C LYS A 287 -52.56 -12.90 -30.34
N SER A 288 -51.84 -13.94 -30.72
CA SER A 288 -52.38 -15.03 -31.56
C SER A 288 -53.29 -15.97 -30.77
N ASN A 289 -53.09 -16.10 -29.45
CA ASN A 289 -53.94 -16.93 -28.59
C ASN A 289 -55.27 -16.25 -28.17
N GLU A 290 -55.41 -14.94 -28.32
CA GLU A 290 -56.67 -14.23 -28.09
C GLU A 290 -57.60 -14.25 -29.27
N LEU A 291 -57.13 -14.55 -30.51
CA LEU A 291 -57.91 -14.55 -31.71
C LEU A 291 -58.56 -15.91 -32.04
N ASN A 292 -58.29 -16.99 -31.32
CA ASN A 292 -58.78 -18.32 -31.53
C ASN A 292 -59.63 -18.90 -30.39
N LYS A 293 -60.63 -18.17 -29.89
CA LYS A 293 -61.65 -18.77 -29.05
C LYS A 293 -62.95 -18.95 -29.84
N PRO A 294 -63.35 -20.18 -30.18
CA PRO A 294 -64.72 -20.43 -30.67
C PRO A 294 -65.70 -20.48 -29.50
N ASN A 295 -66.74 -19.72 -29.65
CA ASN A 295 -67.92 -19.66 -28.81
C ASN A 295 -68.68 -21.02 -28.83
N LYS A 296 -68.86 -21.66 -27.64
CA LYS A 296 -69.96 -22.63 -27.45
C LYS A 296 -70.50 -22.68 -26.04
N SER A 297 -71.78 -22.57 -25.98
CA SER A 297 -72.73 -22.55 -24.88
C SER A 297 -72.82 -23.81 -24.02
N LYS A 298 -73.10 -23.58 -22.74
CA LYS A 298 -73.76 -24.31 -21.61
C LYS A 298 -74.43 -25.68 -21.89
N PRO A 299 -74.71 -26.56 -20.85
CA PRO A 299 -75.12 -26.29 -19.47
C PRO A 299 -74.67 -27.29 -18.36
N ASN A 300 -74.84 -26.81 -17.12
CA ASN A 300 -75.17 -27.51 -15.86
C ASN A 300 -74.78 -28.95 -15.57
N LYS A 301 -74.03 -29.15 -14.40
CA LYS A 301 -74.58 -29.91 -13.27
C LYS A 301 -73.70 -29.84 -12.00
N ALA A 302 -74.40 -29.90 -10.92
CA ALA A 302 -74.05 -29.65 -9.52
C ALA A 302 -73.09 -30.67 -8.87
N ASN A 303 -72.56 -30.20 -7.68
CA ASN A 303 -72.18 -30.88 -6.45
C ASN A 303 -70.92 -31.74 -6.38
N LYS A 304 -69.96 -31.23 -5.59
CA LYS A 304 -69.65 -31.78 -4.23
C LYS A 304 -68.49 -31.01 -3.58
N PRO A 305 -68.49 -30.80 -2.24
CA PRO A 305 -67.44 -30.03 -1.57
C PRO A 305 -66.22 -30.89 -1.36
N HIS A 306 -65.07 -30.50 -1.90
CA HIS A 306 -63.80 -31.15 -1.57
C HIS A 306 -63.06 -30.36 -0.48
N ARG A 307 -62.72 -31.07 0.56
CA ARG A 307 -61.85 -30.84 1.69
C ARG A 307 -60.80 -29.76 1.45
N ALA A 308 -60.75 -28.80 2.38
CA ALA A 308 -59.67 -27.84 2.53
C ALA A 308 -58.33 -28.58 2.70
N ASN A 309 -57.50 -28.54 1.68
CA ASN A 309 -56.08 -28.89 1.78
C ASN A 309 -55.38 -27.75 2.55
N LYS A 310 -54.82 -28.07 3.72
CA LYS A 310 -53.90 -27.22 4.48
C LYS A 310 -52.80 -26.77 3.53
N PRO A 311 -52.43 -25.46 3.49
CA PRO A 311 -51.31 -25.03 2.68
C PRO A 311 -50.04 -25.69 3.25
N ASN A 312 -49.48 -26.62 2.50
CA ASN A 312 -48.12 -27.07 2.71
C ASN A 312 -47.23 -25.79 2.65
N LYS A 313 -46.62 -25.43 3.78
CA LYS A 313 -45.53 -24.46 3.84
C LYS A 313 -44.37 -25.03 3.02
N ALA A 314 -44.42 -24.87 1.70
CA ALA A 314 -43.29 -25.12 0.83
C ALA A 314 -42.16 -24.23 1.34
N LYS A 315 -41.13 -24.80 1.97
CA LYS A 315 -39.89 -24.12 2.31
C LYS A 315 -39.36 -23.50 1.03
N ASN A 316 -39.45 -22.18 0.91
CA ASN A 316 -39.05 -21.43 -0.26
C ASN A 316 -37.56 -21.64 -0.52
N PRO A 317 -37.12 -22.46 -1.50
CA PRO A 317 -35.72 -22.86 -1.66
C PRO A 317 -34.80 -21.66 -1.90
N ASN A 318 -35.37 -20.55 -2.37
CA ASN A 318 -34.63 -19.30 -2.54
C ASN A 318 -34.27 -18.59 -1.23
N ARG A 319 -35.03 -18.78 -0.14
CA ARG A 319 -34.67 -18.20 1.20
C ARG A 319 -33.47 -18.88 1.82
N PHE A 320 -33.41 -20.21 1.74
CA PHE A 320 -32.30 -20.97 2.29
C PHE A 320 -30.98 -20.66 1.55
N LYS A 321 -31.00 -20.62 0.21
CA LYS A 321 -29.85 -20.23 -0.61
C LYS A 321 -29.35 -18.82 -0.26
N LEU A 322 -30.26 -17.87 -0.09
CA LEU A 322 -29.92 -16.49 0.27
C LEU A 322 -29.29 -16.40 1.67
N MET A 323 -29.82 -17.15 2.64
CA MET A 323 -29.24 -17.21 4.01
C MET A 323 -27.80 -17.75 4.00
N TRP A 324 -27.56 -18.85 3.27
CA TRP A 324 -26.21 -19.42 3.14
C TRP A 324 -25.23 -18.47 2.46
N GLN A 325 -25.66 -17.79 1.40
CA GLN A 325 -24.83 -16.78 0.72
C GLN A 325 -24.47 -15.62 1.66
N THR A 326 -25.43 -15.10 2.41
CA THR A 326 -25.19 -14.02 3.36
C THR A 326 -24.26 -14.49 4.48
N ALA A 327 -24.47 -15.69 5.03
CA ALA A 327 -23.60 -16.25 6.06
C ALA A 327 -22.16 -16.44 5.57
N LEU A 328 -21.98 -16.90 4.33
CA LEU A 328 -20.66 -17.04 3.73
C LEU A 328 -19.97 -15.68 3.53
N VAL A 329 -20.68 -14.67 3.03
CA VAL A 329 -20.13 -13.31 2.87
C VAL A 329 -19.69 -12.75 4.22
N VAL A 330 -20.53 -12.86 5.26
CA VAL A 330 -20.20 -12.40 6.60
C VAL A 330 -19.02 -13.17 7.17
N GLY A 331 -18.99 -14.50 7.00
CA GLY A 331 -17.90 -15.35 7.45
C GLY A 331 -16.56 -15.00 6.80
N VAL A 332 -16.54 -14.76 5.48
CA VAL A 332 -15.32 -14.33 4.75
C VAL A 332 -14.87 -12.95 5.21
N LEU A 333 -15.79 -11.99 5.38
CA LEU A 333 -15.44 -10.66 5.87
C LEU A 333 -14.87 -10.71 7.29
N ALA A 334 -15.48 -11.51 8.19
CA ALA A 334 -14.98 -11.71 9.55
C ALA A 334 -13.58 -12.36 9.56
N ALA A 335 -13.37 -13.38 8.73
CA ALA A 335 -12.06 -14.01 8.57
C ALA A 335 -11.01 -13.02 8.01
N THR A 336 -11.41 -12.15 7.09
CA THR A 336 -10.54 -11.10 6.54
C THR A 336 -10.14 -10.09 7.62
N VAL A 337 -11.08 -9.60 8.41
CA VAL A 337 -10.80 -8.68 9.53
C VAL A 337 -9.86 -9.33 10.53
N TYR A 338 -10.11 -10.59 10.90
CA TYR A 338 -9.22 -11.34 11.79
C TYR A 338 -7.82 -11.53 11.18
N GLY A 339 -7.73 -11.85 9.88
CA GLY A 339 -6.46 -12.00 9.18
C GLY A 339 -5.64 -10.70 9.17
N VAL A 340 -6.26 -9.57 8.84
CA VAL A 340 -5.61 -8.26 8.89
C VAL A 340 -5.16 -7.93 10.31
N TRP A 341 -6.04 -8.14 11.30
CA TRP A 341 -5.71 -7.90 12.70
C TRP A 341 -4.53 -8.77 13.17
N LYS A 342 -4.43 -10.03 12.72
CA LYS A 342 -3.31 -10.91 13.07
C LYS A 342 -1.99 -10.47 12.42
N MET A 343 -2.04 -10.00 11.16
CA MET A 343 -0.87 -9.49 10.42
C MET A 343 -0.45 -8.08 10.83
N TRP A 344 -1.31 -7.33 11.53
CA TRP A 344 -1.00 -5.97 11.96
C TRP A 344 0.19 -5.96 12.93
N MET A 345 1.14 -5.03 12.70
CA MET A 345 2.23 -4.80 13.64
C MET A 345 1.70 -4.27 14.97
N LYS A 346 1.96 -5.00 16.04
CA LYS A 346 1.44 -4.70 17.38
C LYS A 346 2.55 -4.39 18.39
N ASP A 347 3.80 -4.37 17.95
CA ASP A 347 4.91 -4.04 18.82
C ASP A 347 4.77 -2.58 19.28
N GLU A 348 4.39 -2.41 20.54
CA GLU A 348 4.23 -1.07 21.11
C GLU A 348 5.55 -0.32 21.19
N ASN A 349 6.69 -1.02 21.30
CA ASN A 349 8.00 -0.39 21.28
C ASN A 349 8.27 0.29 19.95
N PHE A 350 7.92 -0.37 18.82
CA PHE A 350 8.04 0.22 17.50
C PHE A 350 7.24 1.52 17.39
N HIS A 351 5.96 1.50 17.81
CA HIS A 351 5.10 2.70 17.73
C HIS A 351 5.61 3.83 18.64
N ARG A 352 6.09 3.50 19.85
CA ARG A 352 6.70 4.48 20.75
C ARG A 352 8.00 5.05 20.21
N GLU A 353 8.88 4.22 19.68
CA GLU A 353 10.13 4.68 19.06
C GLU A 353 9.86 5.67 17.93
N VAL A 354 8.92 5.36 17.06
CA VAL A 354 8.56 6.24 15.94
C VAL A 354 7.90 7.53 16.42
N ALA A 355 7.03 7.46 17.44
CA ALA A 355 6.43 8.65 18.04
C ALA A 355 7.48 9.54 18.73
N MET A 356 8.41 8.94 19.48
CA MET A 356 9.50 9.68 20.13
C MET A 356 10.43 10.32 19.10
N GLN A 357 10.78 9.64 18.00
CA GLN A 357 11.55 10.24 16.91
C GLN A 357 10.85 11.47 16.34
N HIS A 358 9.53 11.38 16.10
CA HIS A 358 8.75 12.52 15.63
C HIS A 358 8.79 13.71 16.60
N TYR A 359 8.65 13.46 17.89
CA TYR A 359 8.74 14.53 18.90
C TYR A 359 10.15 15.11 19.04
N VAL A 360 11.21 14.31 18.92
CA VAL A 360 12.60 14.78 18.90
C VAL A 360 12.84 15.69 17.70
N GLU A 361 12.39 15.31 16.50
CA GLU A 361 12.51 16.15 15.29
C GLU A 361 11.78 17.50 15.42
N GLN A 362 10.72 17.54 16.23
CA GLN A 362 9.98 18.76 16.54
C GLN A 362 10.51 19.50 17.78
N THR A 363 11.60 19.03 18.40
CA THR A 363 12.15 19.56 19.65
C THR A 363 11.15 19.61 20.82
N ARG A 364 10.18 18.68 20.82
CA ARG A 364 9.11 18.57 21.84
C ARG A 364 9.51 17.62 22.96
N TRP A 365 10.51 17.99 23.73
CA TRP A 365 11.17 17.14 24.72
C TRP A 365 10.26 16.60 25.81
N GLU A 366 9.29 17.40 26.30
CA GLU A 366 8.31 16.93 27.27
C GLU A 366 7.40 15.84 26.73
N ASP A 367 7.05 15.90 25.43
CA ASP A 367 6.22 14.88 24.81
C ASP A 367 7.01 13.58 24.55
N VAL A 368 8.32 13.67 24.32
CA VAL A 368 9.21 12.50 24.32
C VAL A 368 9.16 11.78 25.68
N LEU A 369 9.24 12.52 26.79
CA LEU A 369 9.16 11.93 28.14
C LEU A 369 7.78 11.37 28.45
N LYS A 370 6.71 12.05 28.05
CA LYS A 370 5.33 11.53 28.19
C LYS A 370 5.13 10.21 27.43
N GLU A 371 5.71 10.12 26.23
CA GLU A 371 5.63 8.89 25.45
C GLU A 371 6.45 7.77 26.08
N ALA A 372 7.68 8.07 26.54
CA ALA A 372 8.52 7.12 27.25
C ALA A 372 7.87 6.62 28.56
N ALA A 373 7.12 7.48 29.26
CA ALA A 373 6.43 7.12 30.52
C ALA A 373 5.29 6.10 30.33
N LYS A 374 4.77 5.93 29.10
CA LYS A 374 3.78 4.89 28.80
C LYS A 374 4.37 3.47 28.78
N GLN A 375 5.71 3.35 28.86
CA GLN A 375 6.39 2.06 28.87
C GLN A 375 6.06 1.27 30.14
N GLN A 376 5.51 0.06 29.97
CA GLN A 376 5.11 -0.80 31.08
C GLN A 376 6.17 -1.85 31.44
N ASP A 377 7.03 -2.19 30.50
CA ASP A 377 8.05 -3.22 30.68
C ASP A 377 9.48 -2.64 30.37
N VAL A 378 10.47 -3.50 30.22
CA VAL A 378 11.84 -3.09 29.89
C VAL A 378 11.86 -2.41 28.52
N PRO A 379 12.33 -1.14 28.40
CA PRO A 379 12.36 -0.41 27.14
C PRO A 379 13.39 -0.98 26.16
N THR A 380 13.24 -0.67 24.88
CA THR A 380 14.30 -0.89 23.89
C THR A 380 15.41 0.15 24.07
N ARG A 381 16.58 -0.15 23.51
CA ARG A 381 17.73 0.79 23.57
C ARG A 381 17.41 2.14 22.94
N SER A 382 16.70 2.17 21.81
CA SER A 382 16.27 3.40 21.14
C SER A 382 15.41 4.29 22.04
N ILE A 383 14.48 3.71 22.79
CA ILE A 383 13.64 4.42 23.75
C ILE A 383 14.51 5.04 24.87
N VAL A 384 15.43 4.25 25.45
CA VAL A 384 16.34 4.73 26.51
C VAL A 384 17.19 5.90 26.01
N MET A 385 17.76 5.79 24.80
CA MET A 385 18.62 6.84 24.22
C MET A 385 17.83 8.14 24.01
N MET A 386 16.66 8.09 23.38
CA MET A 386 15.83 9.28 23.13
C MET A 386 15.29 9.88 24.43
N ARG A 387 14.91 9.06 25.41
CA ARG A 387 14.49 9.53 26.74
C ARG A 387 15.62 10.28 27.45
N ASN A 388 16.82 9.70 27.48
CA ASN A 388 17.97 10.33 28.13
C ASN A 388 18.39 11.63 27.39
N LEU A 389 18.29 11.66 26.06
CA LEU A 389 18.45 12.89 25.29
C LEU A 389 17.44 13.96 25.72
N ALA A 390 16.16 13.62 25.84
CA ALA A 390 15.14 14.56 26.28
C ALA A 390 15.39 15.07 27.71
N LEU A 391 15.77 14.19 28.64
CA LEU A 391 16.17 14.58 30.01
C LEU A 391 17.36 15.54 30.00
N SER A 392 18.36 15.30 29.15
CA SER A 392 19.50 16.19 28.97
C SER A 392 19.07 17.56 28.47
N ARG A 393 18.20 17.62 27.45
CA ARG A 393 17.70 18.88 26.89
C ARG A 393 16.86 19.70 27.86
N LEU A 394 16.21 19.06 28.81
CA LEU A 394 15.41 19.69 29.86
C LEU A 394 16.20 19.98 31.13
N GLY A 395 17.52 19.66 31.19
CA GLY A 395 18.33 19.81 32.36
C GLY A 395 17.97 18.86 33.52
N ARG A 396 17.24 17.79 33.26
CA ARG A 396 16.68 16.87 34.27
C ARG A 396 17.45 15.55 34.36
N GLN A 397 18.47 15.34 33.53
CA GLN A 397 19.21 14.09 33.44
C GLN A 397 19.81 13.64 34.78
N GLY A 398 20.45 14.55 35.54
CA GLY A 398 21.07 14.23 36.79
C GLY A 398 20.09 13.77 37.90
N TRP A 399 18.84 14.20 37.81
CA TRP A 399 17.80 13.91 38.81
C TRP A 399 16.99 12.67 38.49
N GLU A 400 16.63 12.50 37.19
CA GLU A 400 15.60 11.57 36.79
C GLU A 400 16.15 10.34 36.08
N MET A 401 17.31 10.39 35.46
CA MET A 401 17.83 9.26 34.68
C MET A 401 17.86 7.94 35.46
N CYS A 402 18.23 7.99 36.76
CA CYS A 402 18.26 6.80 37.61
C CYS A 402 16.88 6.34 38.12
N GLN A 403 15.84 7.15 37.95
CA GLN A 403 14.47 6.77 38.34
C GLN A 403 13.80 5.90 37.31
N TYR A 404 14.32 5.85 36.08
CA TYR A 404 13.80 5.03 35.00
C TYR A 404 14.56 3.72 34.85
N VAL A 405 13.89 2.71 34.28
CA VAL A 405 14.55 1.47 33.89
C VAL A 405 15.48 1.76 32.72
N ASN A 406 16.79 1.66 32.93
CA ASN A 406 17.84 1.91 31.94
C ASN A 406 18.34 0.61 31.25
N GLY A 407 17.87 -0.56 31.68
CA GLY A 407 18.08 -1.79 30.96
C GLY A 407 17.40 -1.75 29.57
N SER A 408 17.88 -2.54 28.65
CA SER A 408 17.30 -2.58 27.32
C SER A 408 17.04 -4.01 26.87
N LYS A 409 15.89 -4.23 26.21
CA LYS A 409 15.56 -5.48 25.52
C LYS A 409 15.60 -5.29 24.00
N LYS A 410 15.65 -6.41 23.27
CA LYS A 410 15.41 -6.39 21.83
C LYS A 410 13.93 -6.09 21.55
N PRO A 411 13.60 -5.46 20.41
CA PRO A 411 12.21 -5.35 19.97
C PRO A 411 11.50 -6.72 19.88
N ASP A 412 10.20 -6.72 20.13
CA ASP A 412 9.37 -7.93 20.09
C ASP A 412 8.93 -8.32 18.65
N SER A 413 9.49 -7.66 17.65
CA SER A 413 9.24 -7.92 16.24
C SER A 413 10.05 -9.10 15.72
N SER A 414 9.52 -9.86 14.75
CA SER A 414 10.24 -10.92 14.03
C SER A 414 11.47 -10.40 13.28
N PHE A 415 11.46 -9.14 12.91
CA PHE A 415 12.58 -8.42 12.34
C PHE A 415 12.78 -7.09 13.07
N ALA A 416 13.99 -6.85 13.55
CA ALA A 416 14.39 -5.58 14.15
C ALA A 416 15.84 -5.25 13.75
N PRO A 417 16.08 -4.10 13.10
CA PRO A 417 17.42 -3.65 12.79
C PRO A 417 18.16 -3.18 14.07
N PRO A 418 19.48 -3.02 14.03
CA PRO A 418 20.24 -2.41 15.10
C PRO A 418 19.71 -1.00 15.45
N SER A 419 19.82 -0.61 16.73
CA SER A 419 19.38 0.73 17.19
C SER A 419 20.08 1.88 16.46
N SER A 420 21.32 1.67 16.00
CA SER A 420 22.04 2.62 15.17
C SER A 420 21.34 2.94 13.84
N LEU A 421 20.71 1.94 13.20
CA LEU A 421 19.91 2.17 11.99
C LEU A 421 18.55 2.80 12.31
N ILE A 422 18.02 2.62 13.50
CA ILE A 422 16.71 3.15 13.91
C ILE A 422 16.79 4.64 14.24
N VAL A 423 17.80 5.04 15.06
CA VAL A 423 17.91 6.37 15.66
C VAL A 423 19.33 6.95 15.62
N GLY A 424 20.29 6.30 14.96
CA GLY A 424 21.69 6.69 15.01
C GLY A 424 21.93 8.11 14.51
N ASP A 425 21.43 8.46 13.35
CA ASP A 425 21.54 9.80 12.76
C ASP A 425 20.95 10.88 13.68
N LEU A 426 19.79 10.65 14.26
CA LEU A 426 19.13 11.53 15.21
C LEU A 426 19.96 11.72 16.50
N ILE A 427 20.46 10.63 17.08
CA ILE A 427 21.21 10.65 18.34
C ILE A 427 22.56 11.29 18.12
N TYR A 428 23.33 10.88 17.10
CA TYR A 428 24.64 11.46 16.82
C TYR A 428 24.56 12.97 16.54
N TYR A 429 23.58 13.41 15.73
CA TYR A 429 23.37 14.84 15.53
C TYR A 429 23.17 15.59 16.85
N ASN A 430 22.24 15.09 17.67
CA ASN A 430 21.87 15.77 18.90
C ASN A 430 22.99 15.76 19.97
N TYR A 431 23.92 14.82 19.92
CA TYR A 431 25.12 14.82 20.79
C TYR A 431 26.32 15.58 20.19
N GLY A 432 26.15 16.26 19.05
CA GLY A 432 27.22 17.01 18.39
C GLY A 432 28.25 16.15 17.66
N MET A 433 28.01 14.85 17.52
CA MET A 433 28.83 13.90 16.77
C MET A 433 28.49 13.98 15.28
N LEU A 434 28.85 15.11 14.65
CA LEU A 434 28.38 15.46 13.32
C LEU A 434 28.99 14.56 12.22
N ASN A 435 30.22 14.07 12.41
CA ASN A 435 30.85 13.16 11.45
C ASN A 435 30.17 11.79 11.46
N ASP A 436 29.85 11.26 12.65
CA ASP A 436 29.11 10.00 12.77
C ASP A 436 27.69 10.13 12.18
N CYS A 437 27.01 11.25 12.46
CA CYS A 437 25.70 11.54 11.84
C CYS A 437 25.79 11.56 10.31
N ARG A 438 26.79 12.24 9.74
CA ARG A 438 27.03 12.28 8.29
C ARG A 438 27.32 10.90 7.72
N HIS A 439 28.18 10.14 8.42
CA HIS A 439 28.51 8.78 8.02
C HIS A 439 27.25 7.92 7.93
N MET A 440 26.43 7.89 8.98
CA MET A 440 25.17 7.15 9.01
C MET A 440 24.20 7.58 7.89
N CYS A 441 24.07 8.88 7.64
CA CYS A 441 23.21 9.39 6.56
C CYS A 441 23.69 9.01 5.17
N ILE A 442 25.01 9.07 4.90
CA ILE A 442 25.60 8.71 3.61
C ILE A 442 25.50 7.20 3.40
N GLU A 443 25.88 6.39 4.40
CA GLU A 443 25.79 4.94 4.35
C GLU A 443 24.34 4.48 4.13
N GLY A 444 23.40 5.02 4.93
CA GLY A 444 21.97 4.75 4.75
C GLY A 444 21.44 5.17 3.38
N GLY A 445 21.92 6.31 2.86
CA GLY A 445 21.57 6.80 1.52
C GLY A 445 22.07 5.89 0.40
N VAL A 446 23.27 5.35 0.53
CA VAL A 446 23.87 4.40 -0.45
C VAL A 446 23.21 3.03 -0.34
N GLU A 447 23.04 2.50 0.87
CA GLU A 447 22.54 1.14 1.09
C GLU A 447 21.03 1.01 0.84
N PHE A 448 20.23 1.95 1.36
CA PHE A 448 18.75 1.89 1.32
C PHE A 448 18.12 2.95 0.41
N GLY A 449 18.94 3.83 -0.18
CA GLY A 449 18.55 4.95 -1.02
C GLY A 449 18.24 6.22 -0.21
N TRP A 450 18.40 7.36 -0.88
CA TRP A 450 18.24 8.68 -0.30
C TRP A 450 16.83 8.95 0.22
N ARG A 451 16.76 9.71 1.33
CA ARG A 451 15.55 10.03 2.08
C ARG A 451 15.55 11.50 2.47
N VAL A 452 14.39 12.06 2.70
CA VAL A 452 14.26 13.43 3.23
C VAL A 452 15.03 13.59 4.54
N GLN A 453 14.89 12.63 5.46
CA GLN A 453 15.59 12.62 6.76
C GLN A 453 17.12 12.75 6.57
N HIS A 454 17.72 11.96 5.69
CA HIS A 454 19.17 12.04 5.45
C HIS A 454 19.59 13.40 4.92
N LEU A 455 18.84 13.98 3.97
CA LEU A 455 19.15 15.30 3.41
C LEU A 455 19.07 16.40 4.47
N LYS A 456 18.07 16.34 5.36
CA LYS A 456 17.92 17.29 6.48
C LYS A 456 19.11 17.23 7.43
N TYR A 457 19.53 16.03 7.85
CA TYR A 457 20.71 15.89 8.73
C TYR A 457 22.00 16.31 8.05
N LEU A 458 22.22 15.96 6.79
CA LEU A 458 23.40 16.37 6.04
C LEU A 458 23.46 17.89 5.87
N ALA A 459 22.33 18.55 5.62
CA ALA A 459 22.24 19.99 5.56
C ALA A 459 22.55 20.65 6.92
N ARG A 460 21.98 20.16 8.03
CA ARG A 460 22.27 20.62 9.40
C ARG A 460 23.74 20.43 9.77
N CYS A 461 24.32 19.27 9.46
CA CYS A 461 25.73 19.02 9.69
C CYS A 461 26.60 20.00 8.90
N GLY A 462 26.31 20.23 7.61
CA GLY A 462 27.05 21.20 6.78
C GLY A 462 26.97 22.63 7.32
N LEU A 463 25.81 23.04 7.85
CA LEU A 463 25.63 24.34 8.50
C LEU A 463 26.55 24.49 9.73
N LEU A 464 26.62 23.45 10.59
CA LEU A 464 27.33 23.51 11.87
C LEU A 464 28.84 23.29 11.71
N THR A 465 29.28 22.53 10.71
CA THR A 465 30.72 22.34 10.39
C THR A 465 31.30 23.44 9.50
N GLY A 466 30.47 24.37 9.01
CA GLY A 466 30.91 25.43 8.12
C GLY A 466 31.12 24.98 6.66
N GLU A 467 30.67 23.78 6.30
CA GLU A 467 30.73 23.26 4.93
C GLU A 467 29.58 23.83 4.09
N THR A 468 29.64 25.12 3.82
CA THR A 468 28.58 25.90 3.19
C THR A 468 28.12 25.32 1.84
N ASN A 469 29.05 24.87 1.00
CA ASN A 469 28.71 24.29 -0.31
C ASN A 469 27.93 22.98 -0.17
N ALA A 470 28.29 22.13 0.80
CA ALA A 470 27.58 20.89 1.08
C ALA A 470 26.16 21.18 1.62
N MET A 471 26.05 22.14 2.53
CA MET A 471 24.76 22.59 3.06
C MET A 471 23.84 23.05 1.91
N TYR A 472 24.28 24.01 1.06
CA TYR A 472 23.47 24.50 -0.05
C TYR A 472 23.08 23.41 -1.05
N LYS A 473 23.95 22.43 -1.29
CA LYS A 473 23.60 21.27 -2.14
C LYS A 473 22.41 20.49 -1.60
N TYR A 474 22.35 20.25 -0.29
CA TYR A 474 21.27 19.48 0.32
C TYR A 474 20.00 20.31 0.50
N THR A 475 20.11 21.60 0.83
CA THR A 475 18.94 22.50 0.89
C THR A 475 18.31 22.70 -0.48
N GLU A 476 19.10 22.81 -1.54
CA GLU A 476 18.59 22.89 -2.91
C GLU A 476 17.78 21.65 -3.31
N LEU A 477 18.25 20.44 -2.95
CA LEU A 477 17.48 19.23 -3.16
C LEU A 477 16.17 19.24 -2.35
N LEU A 478 16.18 19.73 -1.13
CA LEU A 478 14.99 19.81 -0.27
C LEU A 478 13.96 20.83 -0.78
N LYS A 479 14.40 21.93 -1.44
CA LYS A 479 13.51 22.88 -2.11
C LYS A 479 12.72 22.26 -3.26
N HIS A 480 13.28 21.24 -3.91
CA HIS A 480 12.59 20.46 -4.93
C HIS A 480 11.65 19.39 -4.38
N THR A 481 11.52 19.28 -3.05
CA THR A 481 10.50 18.44 -2.43
C THR A 481 9.19 19.21 -2.25
N MET A 482 8.08 18.48 -2.09
CA MET A 482 6.76 19.11 -2.02
C MET A 482 6.54 19.96 -0.75
N PHE A 483 7.15 19.60 0.39
CA PHE A 483 6.80 20.18 1.71
C PHE A 483 8.00 20.63 2.54
N HIS A 484 9.23 20.50 2.07
CA HIS A 484 10.43 20.83 2.86
C HIS A 484 11.19 22.08 2.36
N GLY A 485 10.62 22.82 1.40
CA GLY A 485 11.22 24.03 0.87
C GLY A 485 11.39 25.12 1.92
N GLU A 486 10.34 25.42 2.69
CA GLU A 486 10.37 26.42 3.76
C GLU A 486 11.42 26.09 4.83
N TRP A 487 11.53 24.79 5.19
CA TRP A 487 12.56 24.34 6.13
C TRP A 487 13.98 24.55 5.57
N ALA A 488 14.18 24.29 4.27
CA ALA A 488 15.48 24.51 3.62
C ALA A 488 15.84 26.00 3.56
N GLU A 489 14.88 26.88 3.24
CA GLU A 489 15.07 28.34 3.26
C GLU A 489 15.40 28.85 4.66
N HIS A 490 14.74 28.31 5.71
CA HIS A 490 15.06 28.63 7.09
C HIS A 490 16.53 28.28 7.41
N LEU A 491 17.01 27.11 6.99
CA LEU A 491 18.38 26.70 7.23
C LEU A 491 19.40 27.61 6.50
N GLU A 492 19.08 28.04 5.28
CA GLU A 492 19.91 29.00 4.53
C GLU A 492 19.93 30.38 5.19
N MET A 493 18.82 30.82 5.78
CA MET A 493 18.78 32.04 6.59
C MET A 493 19.71 31.93 7.81
N LEU A 494 19.75 30.80 8.50
CA LEU A 494 20.70 30.54 9.59
C LEU A 494 22.16 30.54 9.13
N GLN A 495 22.44 30.20 7.88
CA GLN A 495 23.78 30.32 7.30
C GLN A 495 24.15 31.78 7.04
N GLN A 496 23.21 32.58 6.53
CA GLN A 496 23.43 34.00 6.26
C GLN A 496 23.53 34.85 7.53
N GLN A 497 22.83 34.44 8.60
CA GLN A 497 22.76 35.14 9.88
C GLN A 497 23.20 34.21 11.03
N PRO A 498 24.52 34.01 11.26
CA PRO A 498 25.03 33.03 12.22
C PRO A 498 24.58 33.26 13.67
N GLU A 499 24.26 34.50 14.06
CA GLU A 499 23.80 34.82 15.42
C GLU A 499 22.45 34.16 15.74
N LEU A 500 21.58 33.97 14.72
CA LEU A 500 20.29 33.30 14.89
C LEU A 500 20.44 31.82 15.27
N ARG A 501 21.57 31.19 14.92
CA ARG A 501 21.83 29.76 15.26
C ARG A 501 21.85 29.54 16.77
N LYS A 502 22.25 30.55 17.57
CA LYS A 502 22.32 30.49 19.03
C LYS A 502 20.96 30.39 19.71
N THR A 503 19.92 30.84 19.03
CA THR A 503 18.53 30.86 19.54
C THR A 503 17.61 29.89 18.80
N ASP A 504 18.07 29.35 17.68
CA ASP A 504 17.29 28.38 16.90
C ASP A 504 17.14 27.06 17.64
N LYS A 505 15.94 26.48 17.62
CA LYS A 505 15.59 25.28 18.40
C LYS A 505 16.32 24.02 17.96
N GLU A 506 16.66 23.91 16.68
CA GLU A 506 17.29 22.72 16.10
C GLU A 506 18.80 22.75 16.21
N THR A 507 19.41 23.94 16.27
CA THR A 507 20.88 24.10 16.19
C THR A 507 21.53 24.56 17.48
N SER A 508 20.86 25.38 18.30
CA SER A 508 21.46 26.02 19.47
C SER A 508 22.09 25.03 20.47
N PHE A 509 21.37 23.97 20.82
CA PHE A 509 21.89 22.96 21.74
C PHE A 509 23.06 22.17 21.16
N VAL A 510 22.97 21.83 19.88
CA VAL A 510 24.02 21.06 19.19
C VAL A 510 25.30 21.87 19.13
N MET A 511 25.22 23.19 18.91
CA MET A 511 26.40 24.10 18.92
C MET A 511 27.17 24.06 20.25
N HIS A 512 26.48 23.92 21.37
CA HIS A 512 27.16 23.81 22.68
C HIS A 512 27.89 22.47 22.85
N MET A 513 27.44 21.42 22.16
CA MET A 513 28.08 20.10 22.21
C MET A 513 29.29 19.98 21.28
N LEU A 514 29.50 20.91 20.33
CA LEU A 514 30.62 20.89 19.38
C LEU A 514 31.99 21.18 20.04
N HIS A 515 32.02 21.56 21.30
CA HIS A 515 33.27 21.75 22.05
C HIS A 515 33.98 20.43 22.40
N TYR A 516 33.28 19.30 22.29
CA TYR A 516 33.86 17.98 22.48
C TYR A 516 34.40 17.48 21.14
N PRO A 517 35.63 16.94 21.12
CA PRO A 517 36.17 16.38 19.87
C PRO A 517 35.25 15.24 19.40
N ASP A 518 34.81 15.36 18.18
CA ASP A 518 34.10 14.30 17.44
C ASP A 518 35.17 13.27 17.04
N ILE A 519 35.53 12.44 17.99
CA ILE A 519 36.54 11.39 17.80
C ILE A 519 35.82 10.24 17.12
N GLY A 520 36.03 10.11 15.80
CA GLY A 520 35.56 8.98 14.99
C GLY A 520 36.19 7.65 15.43
N GLY A 521 35.81 7.21 16.61
CA GLY A 521 36.23 5.92 17.17
C GLY A 521 35.08 4.98 17.45
N ALA A 522 33.89 5.34 17.01
CA ALA A 522 32.67 4.61 17.29
C ALA A 522 32.49 3.30 16.48
N ASP A 523 33.41 2.94 15.61
CA ASP A 523 33.40 1.64 14.92
C ASP A 523 33.65 0.44 15.86
N ASN A 524 33.90 0.71 17.14
CA ASN A 524 34.11 -0.33 18.12
C ASN A 524 32.78 -0.78 18.75
N GLY A 525 32.07 -1.62 18.02
CA GLY A 525 31.20 -2.63 18.61
C GLY A 525 30.06 -2.11 19.47
N TYR A 526 29.04 -1.64 18.86
CA TYR A 526 27.73 -1.53 19.51
C TYR A 526 26.81 -2.67 19.11
#